data_22ba8ad418fe32742bbb952796045a27
#
_entry.id   22ba8ad418fe32742bbb952796045a27
#
_cell.length_a   1.000
_cell.length_b   1.000
_cell.length_c   1.000
_cell.angle_alpha   90.00
_cell.angle_beta   90.00
_cell.angle_gamma   90.00
#
_symmetry.space_group_name_H-M   'P 1'
#
loop_
_entity.id
_entity.type
_entity.pdbx_description
1 polymer ?
#
loop_
_entity_poly.entity_id
_entity_poly.type
_entity_poly.pdbx_seq_one_letter_code
_entity_poly.pdbx_strand_id
1 'polypeptide(L)'
;GVRVTRSIVEILMDTAIEDILSCLNWQRGGLLKSSYEYPGRYKRWAMGFVNPPLELSTRENAFTLTAHNDRGKILLPYLAERLEEQAQLRGVTVTPNAIAGYIKPTERSFTEEERSKQPSVFTVIRDLLHSFYSIDDEHLGLYGAFGYDLVYQFESIRKECDRAADQRDLVLYLPDELVIVDYYQQRAFRYQYEFETH
;
A
#
# COMPACT_ATOMS: atom_id res chain seq x y z
N GLY A 1 1.83 8.94 -17.18
CA GLY A 1 2.17 8.60 -15.76
C GLY A 1 1.53 9.59 -14.81
N VAL A 2 1.57 9.25 -13.53
CA VAL A 2 1.21 10.21 -12.48
C VAL A 2 2.45 11.08 -12.21
N ARG A 3 2.28 12.39 -12.34
CA ARG A 3 3.32 13.33 -11.90
C ARG A 3 3.21 13.48 -10.38
N VAL A 4 4.33 13.31 -9.69
CA VAL A 4 4.39 13.44 -8.24
C VAL A 4 5.18 14.68 -7.88
N THR A 5 4.57 15.59 -7.12
CA THR A 5 5.25 16.74 -6.52
C THR A 5 5.30 16.54 -5.01
N ARG A 6 6.47 16.73 -4.41
CA ARG A 6 6.70 16.53 -2.97
C ARG A 6 7.05 17.85 -2.30
N SER A 7 6.41 18.11 -1.16
CA SER A 7 6.84 19.13 -0.20
C SER A 7 7.21 18.50 1.14
N ILE A 8 8.18 19.07 1.84
CA ILE A 8 8.66 18.59 3.13
C ILE A 8 8.67 19.76 4.11
N VAL A 9 8.03 19.59 5.26
CA VAL A 9 7.97 20.58 6.32
C VAL A 9 8.45 19.93 7.61
N GLU A 10 9.39 20.57 8.28
CA GLU A 10 9.79 20.17 9.65
C GLU A 10 8.70 20.52 10.63
N ILE A 11 8.34 19.59 11.51
CA ILE A 11 7.28 19.73 12.51
C ILE A 11 7.81 19.45 13.91
N LEU A 12 7.02 19.79 14.94
CA LEU A 12 7.38 19.51 16.32
C LEU A 12 7.39 18.01 16.57
N MET A 13 8.53 17.49 17.01
CA MET A 13 8.72 16.05 17.25
C MET A 13 7.87 15.55 18.42
N ASP A 14 7.72 16.36 19.47
CA ASP A 14 7.08 15.95 20.73
C ASP A 14 5.61 15.59 20.57
N THR A 15 4.90 16.24 19.64
CA THR A 15 3.46 15.98 19.38
C THR A 15 3.20 15.15 18.16
N ALA A 16 4.18 14.97 17.28
CA ALA A 16 3.99 14.36 15.96
C ALA A 16 3.32 12.97 16.00
N ILE A 17 3.71 12.12 16.95
CA ILE A 17 3.14 10.78 17.11
C ILE A 17 1.78 10.83 17.81
N GLU A 18 1.59 11.70 18.79
CA GLU A 18 0.33 11.85 19.51
C GLU A 18 -0.78 12.38 18.60
N ASP A 19 -0.44 13.31 17.71
CA ASP A 19 -1.36 13.84 16.69
C ASP A 19 -1.86 12.72 15.77
N ILE A 20 -0.96 11.85 15.30
CA ILE A 20 -1.34 10.67 14.49
C ILE A 20 -2.23 9.71 15.29
N LEU A 21 -1.83 9.35 16.51
CA LEU A 21 -2.60 8.42 17.36
C LEU A 21 -4.01 8.95 17.63
N SER A 22 -4.15 10.24 17.88
CA SER A 22 -5.45 10.86 18.09
C SER A 22 -6.36 10.74 16.86
N CYS A 23 -5.80 10.95 15.65
CA CYS A 23 -6.53 10.83 14.40
C CYS A 23 -6.92 9.39 14.07
N LEU A 24 -6.08 8.40 14.39
CA LEU A 24 -6.36 6.97 14.12
C LEU A 24 -7.58 6.42 14.87
N ASN A 25 -8.07 7.09 15.91
CA ASN A 25 -9.32 6.72 16.58
C ASN A 25 -10.56 6.95 15.69
N TRP A 26 -10.46 7.84 14.68
CA TRP A 26 -11.60 8.30 13.88
C TRP A 26 -11.37 8.19 12.37
N GLN A 27 -10.14 8.02 11.95
CA GLN A 27 -9.75 7.98 10.55
C GLN A 27 -8.92 6.73 10.24
N ARG A 28 -8.98 6.29 8.98
CA ARG A 28 -8.06 5.27 8.47
C ARG A 28 -6.65 5.80 8.48
N GLY A 29 -5.69 4.92 8.72
CA GLY A 29 -4.30 5.25 8.69
C GLY A 29 -3.45 4.15 9.30
N GLY A 30 -2.21 4.46 9.56
CA GLY A 30 -1.28 3.54 10.17
C GLY A 30 -0.16 4.25 10.91
N LEU A 31 0.37 3.60 11.93
CA LEU A 31 1.57 4.01 12.64
C LEU A 31 2.52 2.82 12.74
N LEU A 32 3.70 2.98 12.14
CA LEU A 32 4.80 2.05 12.20
C LEU A 32 5.84 2.60 13.17
N LYS A 33 5.90 2.03 14.37
CA LYS A 33 6.82 2.44 15.42
C LYS A 33 7.42 1.22 16.09
N SER A 34 8.74 1.19 16.21
CA SER A 34 9.40 0.17 17.03
C SER A 34 9.67 0.70 18.42
N SER A 35 9.26 -0.04 19.44
CA SER A 35 9.59 0.22 20.85
C SER A 35 10.75 -0.64 21.36
N TYR A 36 11.23 -1.60 20.55
CA TYR A 36 12.28 -2.51 20.95
C TYR A 36 13.66 -1.85 20.85
N GLU A 37 14.35 -1.78 21.98
CA GLU A 37 15.72 -1.27 22.05
C GLU A 37 16.70 -2.42 21.79
N TYR A 38 17.17 -2.52 20.56
CA TYR A 38 18.39 -3.26 20.29
C TYR A 38 19.49 -2.25 19.98
N PRO A 39 20.62 -2.25 20.69
CA PRO A 39 21.67 -1.25 20.50
C PRO A 39 22.03 -1.12 19.02
N GLY A 40 21.73 0.04 18.44
CA GLY A 40 22.12 0.44 17.08
C GLY A 40 21.19 -0.01 15.94
N ARG A 41 20.05 -0.68 16.15
CA ARG A 41 19.29 -1.23 15.00
C ARG A 41 17.82 -0.84 14.84
N TYR A 42 17.01 -0.60 15.87
CA TYR A 42 15.56 -0.61 15.68
C TYR A 42 14.77 0.61 16.19
N LYS A 43 15.42 1.57 16.80
CA LYS A 43 14.73 2.71 17.43
C LYS A 43 14.89 4.04 16.67
N ARG A 44 15.26 3.98 15.40
CA ARG A 44 15.58 5.22 14.68
C ARG A 44 14.31 5.92 14.17
N TRP A 45 13.34 5.16 13.64
CA TRP A 45 12.24 5.72 12.89
C TRP A 45 10.87 5.43 13.52
N ALA A 46 9.99 6.41 13.50
CA ALA A 46 8.56 6.19 13.51
C ALA A 46 7.97 6.85 12.25
N MET A 47 6.97 6.21 11.67
CA MET A 47 6.34 6.66 10.44
C MET A 47 4.84 6.47 10.58
N GLY A 48 4.06 7.50 10.25
CA GLY A 48 2.62 7.44 10.35
C GLY A 48 1.92 8.24 9.27
N PHE A 49 0.68 7.83 8.98
CA PHE A 49 -0.21 8.50 8.03
C PHE A 49 -1.66 8.34 8.47
N VAL A 50 -2.50 9.28 8.04
CA VAL A 50 -3.95 9.25 8.25
C VAL A 50 -4.66 9.68 6.98
N ASN A 51 -5.92 9.21 6.81
CA ASN A 51 -6.78 9.54 5.67
C ASN A 51 -6.12 9.33 4.30
N PRO A 52 -5.51 8.15 4.05
CA PRO A 52 -4.84 7.88 2.78
C PRO A 52 -5.84 7.90 1.63
N PRO A 53 -5.47 8.41 0.43
CA PRO A 53 -6.36 8.44 -0.73
C PRO A 53 -6.75 7.05 -1.22
N LEU A 54 -5.83 6.09 -1.22
CA LEU A 54 -6.07 4.76 -1.80
C LEU A 54 -5.74 3.63 -0.81
N GLU A 55 -6.54 2.55 -0.90
CA GLU A 55 -6.31 1.27 -0.21
C GLU A 55 -6.37 0.14 -1.24
N LEU A 56 -5.32 -0.65 -1.32
CA LEU A 56 -5.34 -1.96 -1.99
C LEU A 56 -5.64 -3.05 -0.96
N SER A 57 -6.69 -3.81 -1.18
CA SER A 57 -6.99 -5.01 -0.40
C SER A 57 -7.14 -6.21 -1.31
N THR A 58 -6.77 -7.40 -0.81
CA THR A 58 -6.90 -8.64 -1.57
C THR A 58 -7.45 -9.78 -0.74
N ARG A 59 -8.11 -10.70 -1.42
CA ARG A 59 -8.52 -11.98 -0.89
C ARG A 59 -8.42 -13.03 -2.00
N GLU A 60 -7.58 -14.04 -1.78
CA GLU A 60 -7.26 -15.02 -2.81
C GLU A 60 -6.79 -14.33 -4.10
N ASN A 61 -7.42 -14.62 -5.23
CA ASN A 61 -7.06 -14.00 -6.50
C ASN A 61 -7.81 -12.68 -6.77
N ALA A 62 -8.72 -12.26 -5.89
CA ALA A 62 -9.45 -11.02 -6.02
C ALA A 62 -8.65 -9.85 -5.43
N PHE A 63 -8.69 -8.70 -6.10
CA PHE A 63 -8.17 -7.45 -5.57
C PHE A 63 -9.23 -6.35 -5.65
N THR A 64 -9.13 -5.40 -4.74
CA THR A 64 -9.92 -4.17 -4.75
C THR A 64 -9.02 -3.00 -4.41
N LEU A 65 -9.01 -2.00 -5.26
CA LEU A 65 -8.37 -0.70 -5.04
C LEU A 65 -9.46 0.32 -4.72
N THR A 66 -9.55 0.76 -3.49
CA THR A 66 -10.61 1.65 -2.99
C THR A 66 -10.08 3.07 -2.81
N ALA A 67 -10.81 4.05 -3.32
CA ALA A 67 -10.59 5.47 -3.03
C ALA A 67 -11.38 5.87 -1.78
N HIS A 68 -10.68 6.36 -0.75
CA HIS A 68 -11.29 6.75 0.52
C HIS A 68 -11.71 8.22 0.59
N ASN A 69 -11.22 9.03 -0.34
CA ASN A 69 -11.50 10.45 -0.41
C ASN A 69 -11.45 10.94 -1.86
N ASP A 70 -11.75 12.22 -2.09
CA ASP A 70 -11.79 12.78 -3.44
C ASP A 70 -10.41 12.80 -4.11
N ARG A 71 -9.32 12.89 -3.35
CA ARG A 71 -7.95 12.80 -3.87
C ARG A 71 -7.69 11.40 -4.48
N GLY A 72 -8.19 10.35 -3.85
CA GLY A 72 -8.12 8.99 -4.39
C GLY A 72 -8.99 8.79 -5.62
N LYS A 73 -10.20 9.39 -5.65
CA LYS A 73 -11.13 9.25 -6.79
C LYS A 73 -10.55 9.82 -8.08
N ILE A 74 -9.80 10.91 -8.01
CA ILE A 74 -9.14 11.52 -9.17
C ILE A 74 -8.13 10.57 -9.81
N LEU A 75 -7.51 9.68 -9.02
CA LEU A 75 -6.51 8.72 -9.50
C LEU A 75 -7.13 7.48 -10.15
N LEU A 76 -8.38 7.12 -9.80
CA LEU A 76 -9.00 5.87 -10.26
C LEU A 76 -9.08 5.74 -11.80
N PRO A 77 -9.48 6.76 -12.59
CA PRO A 77 -9.55 6.61 -14.04
C PRO A 77 -8.21 6.20 -14.66
N TYR A 78 -7.13 6.87 -14.28
CA TYR A 78 -5.78 6.56 -14.75
C TYR A 78 -5.34 5.13 -14.34
N LEU A 79 -5.57 4.77 -13.08
CA LEU A 79 -5.20 3.44 -12.58
C LEU A 79 -6.04 2.34 -13.20
N ALA A 80 -7.32 2.61 -13.53
CA ALA A 80 -8.20 1.68 -14.21
C ALA A 80 -7.67 1.34 -15.60
N GLU A 81 -7.33 2.35 -16.40
CA GLU A 81 -6.76 2.17 -17.74
C GLU A 81 -5.51 1.28 -17.69
N ARG A 82 -4.61 1.56 -16.76
CA ARG A 82 -3.40 0.76 -16.58
C ARG A 82 -3.66 -0.69 -16.17
N LEU A 83 -4.59 -0.90 -15.26
CA LEU A 83 -4.93 -2.24 -14.78
C LEU A 83 -5.73 -3.05 -15.82
N GLU A 84 -6.54 -2.41 -16.66
CA GLU A 84 -7.24 -3.05 -17.77
C GLU A 84 -6.28 -3.55 -18.86
N GLU A 85 -5.17 -2.84 -19.10
CA GLU A 85 -4.13 -3.25 -20.04
C GLU A 85 -3.29 -4.45 -19.58
N GLN A 86 -3.36 -4.80 -18.28
CA GLN A 86 -2.56 -5.89 -17.73
C GLN A 86 -3.05 -7.27 -18.17
N ALA A 87 -2.25 -7.93 -19.00
CA ALA A 87 -2.55 -9.27 -19.52
C ALA A 87 -2.78 -10.32 -18.42
N GLN A 88 -2.24 -10.12 -17.23
CA GLN A 88 -2.33 -11.03 -16.08
C GLN A 88 -3.59 -10.80 -15.23
N LEU A 89 -4.39 -9.76 -15.51
CA LEU A 89 -5.63 -9.46 -14.82
C LEU A 89 -6.85 -9.84 -15.69
N ARG A 90 -7.98 -10.04 -15.03
CA ARG A 90 -9.28 -10.29 -15.67
C ARG A 90 -10.42 -9.69 -14.88
N GLY A 91 -11.53 -9.41 -15.59
CA GLY A 91 -12.76 -8.92 -14.95
C GLY A 91 -12.54 -7.62 -14.18
N VAL A 92 -11.67 -6.75 -14.70
CA VAL A 92 -11.48 -5.41 -14.12
C VAL A 92 -12.79 -4.65 -14.27
N THR A 93 -13.30 -4.14 -13.17
CA THR A 93 -14.52 -3.34 -13.08
C THR A 93 -14.22 -2.06 -12.33
N VAL A 94 -14.81 -0.97 -12.80
CA VAL A 94 -14.58 0.37 -12.26
C VAL A 94 -15.90 0.94 -11.74
N THR A 95 -15.86 1.44 -10.53
CA THR A 95 -16.95 2.19 -9.90
C THR A 95 -16.45 3.60 -9.54
N PRO A 96 -17.31 4.53 -9.16
CA PRO A 96 -16.88 5.87 -8.74
C PRO A 96 -15.88 5.89 -7.57
N ASN A 97 -15.83 4.80 -6.78
CA ASN A 97 -15.01 4.74 -5.55
C ASN A 97 -14.02 3.57 -5.53
N ALA A 98 -14.03 2.70 -6.53
CA ALA A 98 -13.14 1.53 -6.50
C ALA A 98 -12.90 0.93 -7.89
N ILE A 99 -11.75 0.24 -8.02
CA ILE A 99 -11.43 -0.68 -9.09
C ILE A 99 -11.33 -2.07 -8.48
N ALA A 100 -12.01 -3.05 -9.03
CA ALA A 100 -11.93 -4.43 -8.60
C ALA A 100 -11.61 -5.36 -9.77
N GLY A 101 -10.97 -6.48 -9.49
CA GLY A 101 -10.63 -7.45 -10.52
C GLY A 101 -10.03 -8.71 -9.93
N TYR A 102 -9.58 -9.59 -10.82
CA TYR A 102 -8.99 -10.86 -10.44
C TYR A 102 -7.66 -11.06 -11.14
N ILE A 103 -6.73 -11.69 -10.43
CA ILE A 103 -5.49 -12.20 -10.99
C ILE A 103 -5.82 -13.49 -11.74
N LYS A 104 -5.36 -13.62 -12.99
CA LYS A 104 -5.57 -14.84 -13.77
C LYS A 104 -4.80 -15.98 -13.13
N PRO A 105 -5.45 -17.11 -12.81
CA PRO A 105 -4.72 -18.29 -12.41
C PRO A 105 -3.80 -18.73 -13.55
N THR A 106 -2.63 -19.25 -13.21
CA THR A 106 -1.71 -19.83 -14.18
C THR A 106 -1.69 -21.33 -14.01
N GLU A 107 -1.82 -22.04 -15.13
CA GLU A 107 -1.64 -23.50 -15.19
C GLU A 107 -0.16 -23.89 -15.38
N ARG A 108 0.69 -22.88 -15.63
CA ARG A 108 2.12 -23.10 -15.87
C ARG A 108 2.82 -23.35 -14.55
N SER A 109 3.57 -24.45 -14.47
CA SER A 109 4.49 -24.71 -13.38
C SER A 109 5.70 -23.77 -13.51
N PHE A 110 6.03 -23.05 -12.46
CA PHE A 110 7.21 -22.21 -12.38
C PHE A 110 8.29 -22.93 -11.57
N THR A 111 9.54 -22.82 -12.03
CA THR A 111 10.69 -23.22 -11.21
C THR A 111 10.83 -22.26 -10.02
N GLU A 112 11.59 -22.66 -9.00
CA GLU A 112 11.83 -21.81 -7.83
C GLU A 112 12.39 -20.43 -8.18
N GLU A 113 13.27 -20.37 -9.17
CA GLU A 113 13.87 -19.14 -9.69
C GLU A 113 12.85 -18.24 -10.45
N GLU A 114 11.84 -18.86 -11.04
CA GLU A 114 10.81 -18.16 -11.82
C GLU A 114 9.55 -17.81 -11.00
N ARG A 115 9.44 -18.25 -9.76
CA ARG A 115 8.27 -18.00 -8.89
C ARG A 115 7.96 -16.51 -8.73
N SER A 116 8.98 -15.65 -8.73
CA SER A 116 8.80 -14.19 -8.67
C SER A 116 8.07 -13.61 -9.90
N LYS A 117 8.04 -14.34 -11.01
CA LYS A 117 7.37 -13.96 -12.27
C LYS A 117 5.92 -14.47 -12.35
N GLN A 118 5.51 -15.32 -11.40
CA GLN A 118 4.16 -15.86 -11.36
C GLN A 118 3.15 -14.71 -11.18
N PRO A 119 2.05 -14.70 -11.97
CA PRO A 119 0.93 -13.79 -11.73
C PRO A 119 0.40 -13.93 -10.30
N SER A 120 0.40 -12.84 -9.57
CA SER A 120 -0.03 -12.79 -8.17
C SER A 120 -0.46 -11.37 -7.82
N VAL A 121 -0.90 -11.14 -6.60
CA VAL A 121 -1.19 -9.79 -6.11
C VAL A 121 0.00 -8.83 -6.26
N PHE A 122 1.23 -9.34 -6.28
CA PHE A 122 2.42 -8.53 -6.53
C PHE A 122 2.46 -7.93 -7.94
N THR A 123 1.69 -8.45 -8.89
CA THR A 123 1.49 -7.79 -10.19
C THR A 123 0.80 -6.45 -9.99
N VAL A 124 -0.31 -6.40 -9.26
CA VAL A 124 -1.04 -5.17 -8.96
C VAL A 124 -0.19 -4.19 -8.15
N ILE A 125 0.53 -4.70 -7.13
CA ILE A 125 1.43 -3.89 -6.30
C ILE A 125 2.51 -3.22 -7.16
N ARG A 126 3.16 -3.97 -8.07
CA ARG A 126 4.20 -3.42 -8.96
C ARG A 126 3.65 -2.35 -9.90
N ASP A 127 2.45 -2.55 -10.44
CA ASP A 127 1.82 -1.57 -11.32
C ASP A 127 1.49 -0.27 -10.59
N LEU A 128 0.98 -0.38 -9.36
CA LEU A 128 0.76 0.79 -8.51
C LEU A 128 2.07 1.51 -8.20
N LEU A 129 3.10 0.79 -7.76
CA LEU A 129 4.40 1.39 -7.46
C LEU A 129 5.02 2.06 -8.69
N HIS A 130 4.94 1.44 -9.88
CA HIS A 130 5.42 2.05 -11.12
C HIS A 130 4.62 3.30 -11.51
N SER A 131 3.33 3.35 -11.20
CA SER A 131 2.48 4.51 -11.51
C SER A 131 2.89 5.75 -10.72
N PHE A 132 3.37 5.56 -9.50
CA PHE A 132 3.77 6.63 -8.56
C PHE A 132 5.28 6.71 -8.34
N TYR A 133 6.08 6.04 -9.16
CA TYR A 133 7.52 6.00 -8.96
C TYR A 133 8.15 7.39 -9.07
N SER A 134 8.95 7.74 -8.07
CA SER A 134 9.82 8.90 -8.07
C SER A 134 11.23 8.47 -7.69
N ILE A 135 12.23 8.77 -8.53
CA ILE A 135 13.61 8.34 -8.33
C ILE A 135 14.26 9.01 -7.11
N ASP A 136 13.76 10.17 -6.74
CA ASP A 136 14.34 11.00 -5.68
C ASP A 136 13.60 10.86 -4.33
N ASP A 137 12.68 9.90 -4.23
CA ASP A 137 11.86 9.73 -3.03
C ASP A 137 11.90 8.31 -2.47
N GLU A 138 12.53 8.15 -1.33
CA GLU A 138 12.64 6.86 -0.61
C GLU A 138 11.43 6.55 0.28
N HIS A 139 10.51 7.52 0.47
CA HIS A 139 9.36 7.39 1.36
C HIS A 139 8.03 7.23 0.63
N LEU A 140 7.97 7.57 -0.67
CA LEU A 140 6.77 7.35 -1.46
C LEU A 140 6.58 5.87 -1.74
N GLY A 141 5.47 5.30 -1.27
CA GLY A 141 5.21 3.87 -1.43
C GLY A 141 3.90 3.41 -0.82
N LEU A 142 3.76 2.10 -0.73
CA LEU A 142 2.59 1.45 -0.16
C LEU A 142 2.91 0.97 1.27
N TYR A 143 2.05 1.30 2.21
CA TYR A 143 2.21 1.02 3.63
C TYR A 143 1.05 0.20 4.17
N GLY A 144 1.32 -0.85 4.92
CA GLY A 144 0.28 -1.69 5.49
C GLY A 144 0.79 -3.03 5.97
N ALA A 145 -0.03 -4.07 5.79
CA ALA A 145 0.28 -5.40 6.28
C ALA A 145 -0.05 -6.50 5.26
N PHE A 146 0.76 -7.53 5.27
CA PHE A 146 0.54 -8.80 4.57
C PHE A 146 0.02 -9.81 5.59
N GLY A 147 -1.13 -10.42 5.28
CA GLY A 147 -1.66 -11.54 6.06
C GLY A 147 -0.90 -12.83 5.77
N TYR A 148 -0.85 -13.72 6.75
CA TYR A 148 -0.16 -15.01 6.59
C TYR A 148 -0.75 -15.84 5.45
N ASP A 149 -2.07 -15.76 5.24
CA ASP A 149 -2.79 -16.52 4.22
C ASP A 149 -2.43 -16.17 2.77
N LEU A 150 -1.66 -15.09 2.56
CA LEU A 150 -1.10 -14.78 1.25
C LEU A 150 -0.24 -15.93 0.69
N VAL A 151 0.31 -16.78 1.56
CA VAL A 151 1.10 -17.96 1.19
C VAL A 151 0.31 -18.89 0.26
N TYR A 152 -1.02 -18.96 0.37
CA TYR A 152 -1.86 -19.82 -0.47
C TYR A 152 -1.89 -19.41 -1.95
N GLN A 153 -1.40 -18.23 -2.31
CA GLN A 153 -1.20 -17.86 -3.72
C GLN A 153 0.02 -18.52 -4.35
N PHE A 154 0.97 -18.99 -3.53
CA PHE A 154 2.26 -19.50 -3.99
C PHE A 154 2.46 -20.98 -3.70
N GLU A 155 1.81 -21.49 -2.64
CA GLU A 155 1.99 -22.85 -2.18
C GLU A 155 0.65 -23.61 -2.15
N SER A 156 0.66 -24.83 -2.65
CA SER A 156 -0.48 -25.74 -2.59
C SER A 156 -0.57 -26.38 -1.21
N ILE A 157 -1.00 -25.61 -0.23
CA ILE A 157 -1.20 -26.06 1.15
C ILE A 157 -2.69 -26.31 1.37
N ARG A 158 -3.03 -27.45 1.98
CA ARG A 158 -4.40 -27.75 2.37
C ARG A 158 -4.85 -26.79 3.47
N LYS A 159 -5.99 -26.14 3.26
CA LYS A 159 -6.64 -25.31 4.29
C LYS A 159 -7.37 -26.21 5.25
N GLU A 160 -7.05 -26.17 6.54
CA GLU A 160 -7.70 -26.95 7.58
C GLU A 160 -8.88 -26.22 8.23
N CYS A 161 -8.89 -24.89 8.19
CA CYS A 161 -9.92 -24.05 8.76
C CYS A 161 -10.61 -23.18 7.72
N ASP A 162 -11.89 -22.94 7.90
CA ASP A 162 -12.63 -21.96 7.10
C ASP A 162 -12.16 -20.54 7.45
N ARG A 163 -12.10 -19.71 6.42
CA ARG A 163 -11.71 -18.31 6.56
C ARG A 163 -12.95 -17.44 6.80
N ALA A 164 -12.87 -16.51 7.74
CA ALA A 164 -13.90 -15.49 7.92
C ALA A 164 -14.15 -14.72 6.62
N ALA A 165 -15.39 -14.30 6.39
CA ALA A 165 -15.80 -13.66 5.14
C ALA A 165 -15.08 -12.33 4.88
N ASP A 166 -14.69 -11.62 5.94
CA ASP A 166 -14.01 -10.33 5.95
C ASP A 166 -12.47 -10.44 6.03
N GLN A 167 -11.93 -11.66 6.14
CA GLN A 167 -10.49 -11.88 6.21
C GLN A 167 -9.82 -11.53 4.88
N ARG A 168 -8.80 -10.68 4.93
CA ARG A 168 -8.03 -10.20 3.78
C ARG A 168 -6.61 -10.76 3.82
N ASP A 169 -6.02 -10.96 2.64
CA ASP A 169 -4.65 -11.47 2.51
C ASP A 169 -3.62 -10.36 2.62
N LEU A 170 -4.01 -9.15 2.24
CA LEU A 170 -3.24 -7.94 2.49
C LEU A 170 -4.14 -6.71 2.51
N VAL A 171 -3.64 -5.67 3.16
CA VAL A 171 -4.15 -4.31 3.07
C VAL A 171 -2.96 -3.37 2.99
N LEU A 172 -2.87 -2.62 1.89
CA LEU A 172 -1.83 -1.62 1.67
C LEU A 172 -2.46 -0.28 1.32
N TYR A 173 -1.95 0.78 1.89
CA TYR A 173 -2.38 2.14 1.64
C TYR A 173 -1.33 2.90 0.84
N LEU A 174 -1.76 3.74 -0.10
CA LEU A 174 -0.94 4.79 -0.68
C LEU A 174 -1.25 6.08 0.06
N PRO A 175 -0.43 6.54 0.98
CA PRO A 175 -0.62 7.83 1.62
C PRO A 175 -0.11 8.96 0.73
N ASP A 176 -0.77 10.10 0.79
CA ASP A 176 -0.32 11.37 0.22
C ASP A 176 0.22 12.34 1.28
N GLU A 177 0.16 11.94 2.54
CA GLU A 177 0.84 12.60 3.64
C GLU A 177 1.49 11.56 4.55
N LEU A 178 2.77 11.76 4.87
CA LEU A 178 3.55 10.95 5.80
C LEU A 178 4.17 11.82 6.86
N VAL A 179 4.04 11.43 8.11
CA VAL A 179 4.81 11.98 9.22
C VAL A 179 5.93 11.02 9.55
N ILE A 180 7.17 11.51 9.54
CA ILE A 180 8.37 10.72 9.79
C ILE A 180 9.12 11.35 10.95
N VAL A 181 9.40 10.56 11.98
CA VAL A 181 10.19 10.96 13.15
C VAL A 181 11.52 10.22 13.11
N ASP A 182 12.62 10.96 13.06
CA ASP A 182 13.98 10.45 13.23
C ASP A 182 14.44 10.68 14.67
N TYR A 183 14.38 9.64 15.48
CA TYR A 183 14.80 9.71 16.88
C TYR A 183 16.32 9.90 17.05
N TYR A 184 17.11 9.53 16.05
CA TYR A 184 18.56 9.74 16.09
C TYR A 184 18.92 11.21 15.87
N GLN A 185 18.26 11.83 14.87
CA GLN A 185 18.46 13.25 14.58
C GLN A 185 17.64 14.18 15.47
N GLN A 186 16.71 13.65 16.27
CA GLN A 186 15.76 14.40 17.10
C GLN A 186 14.93 15.39 16.25
N ARG A 187 14.44 14.94 15.09
CA ARG A 187 13.68 15.75 14.15
C ARG A 187 12.45 14.99 13.64
N ALA A 188 11.42 15.73 13.32
CA ALA A 188 10.22 15.19 12.68
C ALA A 188 9.87 16.00 11.43
N PHE A 189 9.36 15.31 10.42
CA PHE A 189 9.03 15.90 9.13
C PHE A 189 7.65 15.43 8.69
N ARG A 190 6.92 16.33 8.04
CA ARG A 190 5.72 16.02 7.26
C ARG A 190 6.08 16.07 5.80
N TYR A 191 5.89 14.94 5.11
CA TYR A 191 5.99 14.79 3.67
C TYR A 191 4.59 14.88 3.09
N GLN A 192 4.38 15.73 2.10
CA GLN A 192 3.11 15.87 1.40
C GLN A 192 3.35 15.65 -0.08
N TYR A 193 2.50 14.83 -0.70
CA TYR A 193 2.55 14.44 -2.10
C TYR A 193 1.32 14.94 -2.83
N GLU A 194 1.53 15.64 -3.93
CA GLU A 194 0.50 15.99 -4.88
C GLU A 194 0.63 15.09 -6.10
N PHE A 195 -0.46 14.46 -6.50
CA PHE A 195 -0.55 13.55 -7.61
C PHE A 195 -1.36 14.20 -8.75
N GLU A 196 -0.74 14.40 -9.90
CA GLU A 196 -1.37 14.93 -11.11
C GLU A 196 -1.41 13.83 -12.17
N THR A 197 -2.60 13.56 -12.71
CA THR A 197 -2.83 12.65 -13.84
C THR A 197 -2.95 13.46 -15.13
N HIS A 198 -2.27 12.99 -16.20
CA HIS A 198 -2.34 13.60 -17.54
C HIS A 198 -3.14 12.70 -18.48
#